data_e48ad140861bf7091abe1a6ef44a5485
#
_entry.id   e48ad140861bf7091abe1a6ef44a5485
#
_cell.length_a   1.000
_cell.length_b   1.000
_cell.length_c   1.000
_cell.angle_alpha   90.00
_cell.angle_beta   90.00
_cell.angle_gamma   90.00
#
_symmetry.space_group_name_H-M   'P 1'
#
loop_
_entity.id
_entity.type
_entity.pdbx_description
1 polymer ?
#
loop_
_entity_poly.entity_id
_entity_poly.type
_entity_poly.pdbx_seq_one_letter_code
_entity_poly.pdbx_strand_id
1 'polypeptide(L)'
;MDNRKVRIGIDVGGTFTDAVVVDNETYEVIAKEKVPTTHHAERGVAQGIIEAINTVLTKNGISPDNVIFIAHGTTQATNALLEGDVARVGIVGMGSGMEAERSRKETTVGNIELAPGKYLYTEHEFIDAASLTDEAVKEAIDALKLKNVEVIVASESYSVDNPENEQKVIGLAVKEGLVATGGHEISQLYGLQARTRTAAVNAALIPKMMETANMTENAVKDSGIKKPLMIMRCDGGVMSIDEVRKRPILTMLSGLAAGVAGALMYEKLTDGIFLEAGGTSTDISAIKDGKVMIKNAQIGGRKLYLTSLDVRTLGIAGGSMIVVRGGKIADVGPRSAHIAEKEYEVFTDTDKMKNPKIELIAPREDDTSDYAVVACANGESYALTLAGAANILGYVPADDYAAGNVESAKIAWGALASMTGSTVEELCRQAMDIAMTKVGEIVKQLIADYNLNPNLICLVGGGGSASVVVPYLGEKMGIRHKIAENAPYISTIGVSLALVREQMERNVANPTDEDIRKIRHDIMEVITRAGADAATVDISIEIDSQKNILRAIATGATELRTKDRNAKTISEEEQKQILADAEKTTTDMVERAAAAG
;
A
#
# COMPACT_ATOMS: atom_id res chain seq x y z
N MET A 1 16.72 28.78 13.48
CA MET A 1 15.94 27.54 13.31
C MET A 1 14.81 27.85 12.37
N ASP A 2 14.63 27.03 11.39
CA ASP A 2 13.55 27.15 10.41
C ASP A 2 12.20 26.94 11.10
N ASN A 3 11.28 27.87 10.97
CA ASN A 3 9.98 27.84 11.65
C ASN A 3 8.88 27.18 10.78
N ARG A 4 9.30 26.60 9.64
CA ARG A 4 8.37 25.92 8.71
C ARG A 4 7.70 24.72 9.38
N LYS A 5 6.42 24.59 9.16
CA LYS A 5 5.66 23.41 9.57
C LYS A 5 5.87 22.30 8.54
N VAL A 6 6.17 21.10 9.02
CA VAL A 6 6.55 19.99 8.16
C VAL A 6 5.71 18.74 8.41
N ARG A 7 5.63 17.91 7.39
CA ARG A 7 5.03 16.57 7.39
C ARG A 7 6.13 15.55 7.17
N ILE A 8 6.08 14.43 7.90
CA ILE A 8 7.04 13.32 7.76
C ILE A 8 6.31 12.10 7.25
N GLY A 9 6.81 11.52 6.18
CA GLY A 9 6.48 10.18 5.72
C GLY A 9 7.63 9.22 6.02
N ILE A 10 7.29 8.01 6.43
CA ILE A 10 8.24 6.92 6.64
C ILE A 10 7.72 5.71 5.89
N ASP A 11 8.57 5.07 5.11
CA ASP A 11 8.25 3.80 4.46
C ASP A 11 9.27 2.73 4.84
N VAL A 12 8.79 1.64 5.42
CA VAL A 12 9.64 0.53 5.86
C VAL A 12 9.52 -0.60 4.86
N GLY A 13 10.50 -0.66 3.97
CA GLY A 13 10.67 -1.77 3.04
C GLY A 13 11.46 -2.93 3.65
N GLY A 14 11.57 -4.02 2.89
CA GLY A 14 12.35 -5.19 3.32
C GLY A 14 13.83 -4.94 3.49
N THR A 15 14.42 -4.01 2.75
CA THR A 15 15.85 -3.72 2.73
C THR A 15 16.20 -2.37 3.32
N PHE A 16 15.41 -1.35 3.02
CA PHE A 16 15.63 0.03 3.46
C PHE A 16 14.39 0.62 4.11
N THR A 17 14.62 1.52 5.04
CA THR A 17 13.64 2.42 5.64
C THR A 17 13.90 3.82 5.09
N ASP A 18 12.91 4.37 4.41
CA ASP A 18 12.95 5.70 3.81
C ASP A 18 12.20 6.70 4.70
N ALA A 19 12.77 7.89 4.88
CA ALA A 19 12.10 9.02 5.52
C ALA A 19 12.15 10.24 4.60
N VAL A 20 11.01 10.92 4.46
CA VAL A 20 10.88 12.15 3.68
C VAL A 20 10.24 13.22 4.55
N VAL A 21 10.79 14.43 4.48
CA VAL A 21 10.19 15.63 5.08
C VAL A 21 9.67 16.53 3.97
N VAL A 22 8.40 16.87 4.08
CA VAL A 22 7.67 17.70 3.12
C VAL A 22 7.20 18.97 3.82
N ASP A 23 7.36 20.11 3.16
CA ASP A 23 6.78 21.38 3.61
C ASP A 23 5.25 21.29 3.61
N ASN A 24 4.62 21.71 4.71
CA ASN A 24 3.16 21.60 4.84
C ASN A 24 2.38 22.57 3.93
N GLU A 25 2.97 23.67 3.53
CA GLU A 25 2.29 24.70 2.71
C GLU A 25 2.54 24.47 1.20
N THR A 26 3.80 24.22 0.84
CA THR A 26 4.19 24.11 -0.58
C THR A 26 4.15 22.67 -1.10
N TYR A 27 4.17 21.68 -0.21
CA TYR A 27 4.35 20.24 -0.50
C TYR A 27 5.67 19.92 -1.19
N GLU A 28 6.65 20.82 -1.11
CA GLU A 28 8.00 20.54 -1.59
C GLU A 28 8.72 19.57 -0.67
N VAL A 29 9.50 18.68 -1.25
CA VAL A 29 10.36 17.76 -0.50
C VAL A 29 11.57 18.56 0.00
N ILE A 30 11.63 18.77 1.34
CA ILE A 30 12.71 19.50 2.00
C ILE A 30 13.91 18.61 2.25
N ALA A 31 13.66 17.38 2.67
CA ALA A 31 14.70 16.45 3.06
C ALA A 31 14.27 15.01 2.80
N LYS A 32 15.23 14.16 2.55
CA LYS A 32 15.05 12.71 2.35
C LYS A 32 16.24 11.96 2.90
N GLU A 33 15.99 10.81 3.52
CA GLU A 33 16.99 9.94 4.10
C GLU A 33 16.61 8.49 3.86
N LYS A 34 17.60 7.64 3.66
CA LYS A 34 17.46 6.20 3.46
C LYS A 34 18.43 5.48 4.37
N VAL A 35 17.91 4.62 5.25
CA VAL A 35 18.70 3.79 6.17
C VAL A 35 18.39 2.31 5.96
N PRO A 36 19.30 1.38 6.28
CA PRO A 36 19.01 -0.05 6.24
C PRO A 36 17.86 -0.41 7.19
N THR A 37 16.95 -1.30 6.77
CA THR A 37 15.91 -1.81 7.65
C THR A 37 16.48 -2.78 8.69
N THR A 38 16.15 -2.56 9.97
CA THR A 38 16.77 -3.23 11.10
C THR A 38 15.91 -4.39 11.63
N HIS A 39 15.68 -5.44 10.83
CA HIS A 39 14.84 -6.59 11.23
C HIS A 39 15.35 -7.34 12.48
N HIS A 40 16.66 -7.41 12.67
CA HIS A 40 17.32 -8.19 13.73
C HIS A 40 17.83 -7.34 14.89
N ALA A 41 17.53 -6.03 14.91
CA ALA A 41 17.89 -5.17 16.05
C ALA A 41 17.02 -5.48 17.28
N GLU A 42 17.46 -5.12 18.47
CA GLU A 42 16.73 -5.32 19.73
C GLU A 42 15.31 -4.69 19.69
N ARG A 43 15.17 -3.54 19.03
CA ARG A 43 13.87 -2.86 18.79
C ARG A 43 13.27 -3.19 17.42
N GLY A 44 13.74 -4.23 16.74
CA GLY A 44 13.27 -4.60 15.41
C GLY A 44 13.32 -3.44 14.42
N VAL A 45 12.32 -3.32 13.56
CA VAL A 45 12.21 -2.24 12.55
C VAL A 45 12.11 -0.83 13.17
N ALA A 46 11.65 -0.71 14.42
CA ALA A 46 11.54 0.58 15.10
C ALA A 46 12.90 1.27 15.28
N GLN A 47 14.00 0.53 15.35
CA GLN A 47 15.34 1.09 15.41
C GLN A 47 15.69 1.88 14.15
N GLY A 48 15.43 1.32 12.96
CA GLY A 48 15.64 2.01 11.68
C GLY A 48 14.74 3.23 11.52
N ILE A 49 13.52 3.16 12.03
CA ILE A 49 12.59 4.31 12.03
C ILE A 49 13.15 5.47 12.87
N ILE A 50 13.63 5.19 14.10
CA ILE A 50 14.25 6.20 14.97
C ILE A 50 15.45 6.83 14.26
N GLU A 51 16.30 6.00 13.68
CA GLU A 51 17.51 6.45 12.98
C GLU A 51 17.17 7.35 11.80
N ALA A 52 16.20 6.95 10.97
CA ALA A 52 15.75 7.72 9.81
C ALA A 52 15.16 9.08 10.25
N ILE A 53 14.27 9.10 11.26
CA ILE A 53 13.68 10.34 11.80
C ILE A 53 14.77 11.26 12.33
N ASN A 54 15.61 10.78 13.24
CA ASN A 54 16.63 11.60 13.89
C ASN A 54 17.64 12.14 12.87
N THR A 55 18.02 11.32 11.91
CA THR A 55 18.96 11.72 10.86
C THR A 55 18.36 12.81 9.98
N VAL A 56 17.13 12.64 9.49
CA VAL A 56 16.50 13.62 8.61
C VAL A 56 16.23 14.96 9.32
N LEU A 57 15.83 14.92 10.59
CA LEU A 57 15.60 16.11 11.40
C LEU A 57 16.91 16.84 11.72
N THR A 58 17.92 16.11 12.20
CA THR A 58 19.20 16.70 12.65
C THR A 58 20.01 17.28 11.49
N LYS A 59 20.18 16.52 10.39
CA LYS A 59 20.91 16.99 9.21
C LYS A 59 20.33 18.26 8.61
N ASN A 60 19.01 18.48 8.73
CA ASN A 60 18.32 19.60 8.12
C ASN A 60 17.93 20.70 9.12
N GLY A 61 18.34 20.58 10.39
CA GLY A 61 18.07 21.59 11.43
C GLY A 61 16.57 21.79 11.73
N ILE A 62 15.76 20.76 11.54
CA ILE A 62 14.31 20.80 11.75
C ILE A 62 14.00 20.44 13.20
N SER A 63 13.24 21.30 13.88
CA SER A 63 12.78 21.02 15.25
C SER A 63 11.65 19.99 15.24
N PRO A 64 11.65 18.98 16.15
CA PRO A 64 10.52 18.08 16.34
C PRO A 64 9.18 18.80 16.61
N ASP A 65 9.19 20.00 17.23
CA ASP A 65 8.00 20.81 17.47
C ASP A 65 7.37 21.39 16.18
N ASN A 66 8.12 21.40 15.09
CA ASN A 66 7.64 21.84 13.78
C ASN A 66 6.95 20.72 12.99
N VAL A 67 7.06 19.48 13.46
CA VAL A 67 6.39 18.31 12.83
C VAL A 67 4.90 18.37 13.21
N ILE A 68 4.04 18.59 12.23
CA ILE A 68 2.58 18.66 12.43
C ILE A 68 1.88 17.38 12.00
N PHE A 69 2.56 16.52 11.23
CA PHE A 69 2.04 15.24 10.78
C PHE A 69 3.19 14.25 10.63
N ILE A 70 2.99 13.04 11.10
CA ILE A 70 3.90 11.91 10.88
C ILE A 70 3.09 10.66 10.57
N ALA A 71 3.45 9.99 9.48
CA ALA A 71 2.82 8.75 9.09
C ALA A 71 3.86 7.70 8.65
N HIS A 72 3.48 6.44 8.77
CA HIS A 72 4.32 5.29 8.50
C HIS A 72 3.60 4.29 7.58
N GLY A 73 4.24 3.92 6.48
CA GLY A 73 3.89 2.76 5.65
C GLY A 73 4.55 1.50 6.22
N THR A 74 3.83 0.38 6.25
CA THR A 74 4.35 -0.86 6.83
C THR A 74 4.02 -2.08 5.98
N THR A 75 4.96 -3.01 5.86
CA THR A 75 4.76 -4.33 5.23
C THR A 75 4.47 -5.44 6.24
N GLN A 76 4.46 -5.13 7.55
CA GLN A 76 4.42 -6.13 8.62
C GLN A 76 3.19 -7.04 8.56
N ALA A 77 1.98 -6.48 8.37
CA ALA A 77 0.76 -7.29 8.27
C ALA A 77 0.78 -8.20 7.03
N THR A 78 1.27 -7.71 5.91
CA THR A 78 1.42 -8.50 4.68
C THR A 78 2.42 -9.63 4.87
N ASN A 79 3.58 -9.35 5.47
CA ASN A 79 4.62 -10.34 5.73
C ASN A 79 4.12 -11.40 6.72
N ALA A 80 3.46 -11.01 7.83
CA ALA A 80 2.89 -11.94 8.80
C ALA A 80 1.93 -12.95 8.13
N LEU A 81 1.08 -12.48 7.20
CA LEU A 81 0.19 -13.37 6.45
C LEU A 81 0.95 -14.29 5.48
N LEU A 82 1.91 -13.76 4.73
CA LEU A 82 2.69 -14.55 3.77
C LEU A 82 3.58 -15.61 4.43
N GLU A 83 4.10 -15.32 5.61
CA GLU A 83 4.95 -16.22 6.39
C GLU A 83 4.13 -17.20 7.25
N GLY A 84 2.85 -16.90 7.49
CA GLY A 84 1.99 -17.63 8.40
C GLY A 84 2.30 -17.36 9.87
N ASP A 85 2.97 -16.22 10.16
CA ASP A 85 3.28 -15.73 11.52
C ASP A 85 2.07 -14.97 12.09
N VAL A 86 1.01 -15.72 12.35
CA VAL A 86 -0.30 -15.21 12.79
C VAL A 86 -0.85 -16.07 13.93
N ALA A 87 -1.64 -15.46 14.80
CA ALA A 87 -2.24 -16.14 15.94
C ALA A 87 -3.30 -17.17 15.51
N ARG A 88 -3.46 -18.25 16.29
CA ARG A 88 -4.55 -19.22 16.14
C ARG A 88 -5.84 -18.61 16.65
N VAL A 89 -6.90 -18.68 15.83
CA VAL A 89 -8.19 -17.99 16.08
C VAL A 89 -9.25 -18.96 16.57
N GLY A 90 -9.92 -18.61 17.66
CA GLY A 90 -11.16 -19.25 18.12
C GLY A 90 -12.38 -18.44 17.68
N ILE A 91 -13.31 -19.07 17.02
CA ILE A 91 -14.55 -18.43 16.57
C ILE A 91 -15.69 -18.91 17.48
N VAL A 92 -16.33 -17.98 18.16
CA VAL A 92 -17.60 -18.21 18.86
C VAL A 92 -18.72 -17.78 17.91
N GLY A 93 -19.29 -18.77 17.20
CA GLY A 93 -20.42 -18.57 16.31
C GLY A 93 -21.73 -18.55 17.11
N MET A 94 -22.67 -17.69 16.73
CA MET A 94 -23.95 -17.55 17.39
C MET A 94 -25.11 -17.48 16.39
N GLY A 95 -26.25 -17.98 16.80
CA GLY A 95 -27.51 -17.91 16.05
C GLY A 95 -28.62 -18.67 16.79
N SER A 96 -29.86 -18.41 16.49
CA SER A 96 -31.02 -19.03 17.18
C SER A 96 -32.12 -19.44 16.21
N GLY A 97 -33.02 -20.27 16.68
CA GLY A 97 -34.23 -20.71 15.96
C GLY A 97 -33.91 -21.38 14.62
N MET A 98 -34.65 -21.03 13.58
CA MET A 98 -34.51 -21.61 12.23
C MET A 98 -33.19 -21.23 11.54
N GLU A 99 -32.56 -20.16 11.95
CA GLU A 99 -31.29 -19.68 11.39
C GLU A 99 -30.06 -20.31 12.10
N ALA A 100 -30.22 -21.00 13.22
CA ALA A 100 -29.11 -21.52 14.03
C ALA A 100 -28.17 -22.44 13.23
N GLU A 101 -28.72 -23.38 12.47
CA GLU A 101 -27.91 -24.32 11.68
C GLU A 101 -27.17 -23.62 10.53
N ARG A 102 -27.81 -22.67 9.88
CA ARG A 102 -27.19 -21.83 8.86
C ARG A 102 -26.07 -21.00 9.47
N SER A 103 -26.33 -20.34 10.60
CA SER A 103 -25.32 -19.52 11.30
C SER A 103 -24.14 -20.37 11.74
N ARG A 104 -24.37 -21.56 12.28
CA ARG A 104 -23.30 -22.52 12.62
C ARG A 104 -22.41 -22.81 11.40
N LYS A 105 -23.02 -23.15 10.25
CA LYS A 105 -22.31 -23.45 9.02
C LYS A 105 -21.51 -22.24 8.49
N GLU A 106 -22.11 -21.05 8.51
CA GLU A 106 -21.50 -19.84 7.97
C GLU A 106 -20.39 -19.28 8.88
N THR A 107 -20.46 -19.50 10.21
CA THR A 107 -19.38 -19.13 11.14
C THR A 107 -18.25 -20.17 11.20
N THR A 108 -18.47 -21.40 10.72
CA THR A 108 -17.42 -22.42 10.56
C THR A 108 -16.65 -22.16 9.28
N VAL A 109 -15.65 -21.28 9.33
CA VAL A 109 -14.88 -20.90 8.11
C VAL A 109 -13.75 -21.85 7.77
N GLY A 110 -13.34 -22.71 8.72
CA GLY A 110 -12.23 -23.65 8.57
C GLY A 110 -10.87 -22.94 8.45
N ASN A 111 -9.81 -23.71 8.25
CA ASN A 111 -8.48 -23.12 8.05
C ASN A 111 -8.44 -22.34 6.74
N ILE A 112 -7.77 -21.19 6.79
CA ILE A 112 -7.67 -20.25 5.66
C ILE A 112 -6.24 -20.32 5.13
N GLU A 113 -6.06 -20.72 3.87
CA GLU A 113 -4.77 -20.64 3.20
C GLU A 113 -4.41 -19.16 2.96
N LEU A 114 -3.30 -18.73 3.53
CA LEU A 114 -2.81 -17.35 3.45
C LEU A 114 -1.84 -17.17 2.28
N ALA A 115 -0.95 -18.14 2.12
CA ALA A 115 0.02 -18.29 1.04
C ALA A 115 0.23 -19.79 0.79
N PRO A 116 0.88 -20.21 -0.30
CA PRO A 116 1.13 -21.63 -0.58
C PRO A 116 1.75 -22.36 0.61
N GLY A 117 0.99 -23.32 1.17
CA GLY A 117 1.41 -24.10 2.35
C GLY A 117 1.41 -23.37 3.68
N LYS A 118 0.91 -22.14 3.75
CA LYS A 118 0.78 -21.34 4.97
C LYS A 118 -0.69 -21.14 5.31
N TYR A 119 -1.06 -21.43 6.55
CA TYR A 119 -2.47 -21.46 6.96
C TYR A 119 -2.70 -20.63 8.22
N LEU A 120 -3.79 -19.89 8.22
CA LEU A 120 -4.43 -19.43 9.45
C LEU A 120 -5.29 -20.58 10.00
N TYR A 121 -4.96 -21.05 11.18
CA TYR A 121 -5.70 -22.10 11.87
C TYR A 121 -6.85 -21.51 12.65
N THR A 122 -8.06 -22.05 12.44
CA THR A 122 -9.27 -21.63 13.15
C THR A 122 -9.90 -22.81 13.87
N GLU A 123 -10.37 -22.55 15.10
CA GLU A 123 -11.21 -23.44 15.90
C GLU A 123 -12.58 -22.80 16.05
N HIS A 124 -13.62 -23.61 16.23
CA HIS A 124 -15.00 -23.12 16.26
C HIS A 124 -15.78 -23.75 17.39
N GLU A 125 -16.50 -22.92 18.14
CA GLU A 125 -17.56 -23.29 19.08
C GLU A 125 -18.83 -22.53 18.71
N PHE A 126 -19.98 -23.13 18.97
CA PHE A 126 -21.26 -22.51 18.62
C PHE A 126 -22.20 -22.47 19.81
N ILE A 127 -22.80 -21.30 20.06
CA ILE A 127 -23.75 -21.07 21.14
C ILE A 127 -25.10 -20.71 20.53
N ASP A 128 -26.19 -21.30 21.07
CA ASP A 128 -27.53 -20.83 20.73
C ASP A 128 -27.77 -19.45 21.35
N ALA A 129 -27.93 -18.44 20.50
CA ALA A 129 -28.11 -17.05 20.93
C ALA A 129 -29.34 -16.85 21.87
N ALA A 130 -30.37 -17.71 21.77
CA ALA A 130 -31.50 -17.67 22.66
C ALA A 130 -31.18 -18.09 24.11
N SER A 131 -30.07 -18.79 24.32
CA SER A 131 -29.58 -19.26 25.63
C SER A 131 -28.18 -18.72 25.96
N LEU A 132 -27.82 -17.55 25.46
CA LEU A 132 -26.50 -16.93 25.66
C LEU A 132 -26.35 -16.42 27.11
N THR A 133 -25.80 -17.28 27.98
CA THR A 133 -25.42 -16.92 29.36
C THR A 133 -23.93 -16.67 29.49
N ASP A 134 -23.48 -16.07 30.59
CA ASP A 134 -22.05 -15.86 30.85
C ASP A 134 -21.31 -17.21 31.00
N GLU A 135 -21.99 -18.21 31.58
CA GLU A 135 -21.47 -19.57 31.74
C GLU A 135 -21.25 -20.25 30.39
N ALA A 136 -22.26 -20.19 29.47
CA ALA A 136 -22.14 -20.79 28.14
C ALA A 136 -20.99 -20.15 27.34
N VAL A 137 -20.80 -18.85 27.43
CA VAL A 137 -19.66 -18.16 26.79
C VAL A 137 -18.32 -18.58 27.39
N LYS A 138 -18.23 -18.70 28.73
CA LYS A 138 -17.02 -19.18 29.38
C LYS A 138 -16.69 -20.61 28.99
N GLU A 139 -17.64 -21.51 28.97
CA GLU A 139 -17.44 -22.90 28.53
C GLU A 139 -16.90 -22.96 27.11
N ALA A 140 -17.44 -22.15 26.19
CA ALA A 140 -16.95 -22.08 24.82
C ALA A 140 -15.51 -21.53 24.74
N ILE A 141 -15.19 -20.47 25.51
CA ILE A 141 -13.85 -19.89 25.58
C ILE A 141 -12.86 -20.92 26.15
N ASP A 142 -13.22 -21.63 27.21
CA ASP A 142 -12.36 -22.63 27.82
C ASP A 142 -12.10 -23.83 26.88
N ALA A 143 -13.12 -24.25 26.13
CA ALA A 143 -12.97 -25.27 25.10
C ALA A 143 -12.01 -24.82 23.98
N LEU A 144 -12.04 -23.55 23.58
CA LEU A 144 -11.12 -22.97 22.59
C LEU A 144 -9.71 -22.82 23.16
N LYS A 145 -9.54 -22.42 24.43
CA LYS A 145 -8.22 -22.38 25.09
C LYS A 145 -7.52 -23.74 25.11
N LEU A 146 -8.27 -24.82 25.33
CA LEU A 146 -7.73 -26.19 25.26
C LEU A 146 -7.20 -26.58 23.88
N LYS A 147 -7.61 -25.88 22.84
CA LYS A 147 -7.13 -26.04 21.46
C LYS A 147 -6.01 -25.05 21.10
N ASN A 148 -5.38 -24.42 22.08
CA ASN A 148 -4.30 -23.44 21.94
C ASN A 148 -4.71 -22.21 21.10
N VAL A 149 -5.95 -21.75 21.26
CA VAL A 149 -6.43 -20.51 20.66
C VAL A 149 -5.83 -19.32 21.43
N GLU A 150 -5.39 -18.31 20.68
CA GLU A 150 -4.74 -17.11 21.21
C GLU A 150 -5.66 -15.89 21.16
N VAL A 151 -6.59 -15.85 20.19
CA VAL A 151 -7.51 -14.73 19.97
C VAL A 151 -8.93 -15.23 19.70
N ILE A 152 -9.93 -14.45 20.11
CA ILE A 152 -11.36 -14.81 19.95
C ILE A 152 -12.02 -13.89 18.92
N VAL A 153 -12.86 -14.50 18.08
CA VAL A 153 -13.79 -13.81 17.19
C VAL A 153 -15.22 -14.17 17.60
N ALA A 154 -16.01 -13.17 17.96
CA ALA A 154 -17.46 -13.31 18.11
C ALA A 154 -18.13 -13.07 16.75
N SER A 155 -19.06 -13.95 16.35
CA SER A 155 -19.73 -13.80 15.06
C SER A 155 -21.17 -14.31 15.10
N GLU A 156 -22.11 -13.42 14.73
CA GLU A 156 -23.55 -13.71 14.71
C GLU A 156 -24.22 -13.16 13.45
N SER A 157 -25.29 -13.84 13.00
CA SER A 157 -26.18 -13.27 11.98
C SER A 157 -26.81 -11.98 12.52
N TYR A 158 -26.91 -10.96 11.66
CA TYR A 158 -27.52 -9.67 12.00
C TYR A 158 -26.84 -8.88 13.14
N SER A 159 -25.64 -9.25 13.58
CA SER A 159 -24.85 -8.46 14.55
C SER A 159 -24.52 -7.05 14.07
N VAL A 160 -24.64 -6.80 12.77
CA VAL A 160 -24.54 -5.46 12.19
C VAL A 160 -25.71 -4.53 12.56
N ASP A 161 -26.86 -5.11 12.90
CA ASP A 161 -28.05 -4.38 13.34
C ASP A 161 -28.14 -4.32 14.87
N ASN A 162 -27.75 -5.41 15.55
CA ASN A 162 -27.65 -5.49 17.01
C ASN A 162 -26.40 -6.29 17.43
N PRO A 163 -25.33 -5.63 17.88
CA PRO A 163 -24.07 -6.28 18.24
C PRO A 163 -23.99 -6.80 19.69
N GLU A 164 -25.05 -6.71 20.48
CA GLU A 164 -25.02 -6.98 21.94
C GLU A 164 -24.43 -8.36 22.29
N ASN A 165 -24.79 -9.40 21.54
CA ASN A 165 -24.29 -10.76 21.77
C ASN A 165 -22.79 -10.86 21.44
N GLU A 166 -22.33 -10.29 20.33
CA GLU A 166 -20.92 -10.25 20.01
C GLU A 166 -20.14 -9.45 21.06
N GLN A 167 -20.66 -8.29 21.50
CA GLN A 167 -20.05 -7.46 22.55
C GLN A 167 -19.96 -8.20 23.89
N LYS A 168 -20.96 -9.00 24.24
CA LYS A 168 -20.94 -9.85 25.43
C LYS A 168 -19.82 -10.88 25.39
N VAL A 169 -19.67 -11.59 24.28
CA VAL A 169 -18.60 -12.57 24.07
C VAL A 169 -17.22 -11.90 24.14
N ILE A 170 -17.04 -10.76 23.44
CA ILE A 170 -15.81 -9.97 23.46
C ILE A 170 -15.46 -9.55 24.89
N GLY A 171 -16.43 -8.99 25.63
CA GLY A 171 -16.22 -8.52 26.99
C GLY A 171 -15.81 -9.64 27.96
N LEU A 172 -16.36 -10.84 27.81
CA LEU A 172 -15.98 -12.01 28.61
C LEU A 172 -14.61 -12.55 28.21
N ALA A 173 -14.29 -12.64 26.91
CA ALA A 173 -12.98 -13.08 26.45
C ALA A 173 -11.85 -12.15 26.94
N VAL A 174 -12.07 -10.83 26.91
CA VAL A 174 -11.12 -9.84 27.43
C VAL A 174 -10.93 -9.99 28.95
N LYS A 175 -12.00 -10.24 29.71
CA LYS A 175 -11.89 -10.52 31.17
C LYS A 175 -11.09 -11.79 31.45
N GLU A 176 -11.13 -12.77 30.56
CA GLU A 176 -10.34 -14.01 30.62
C GLU A 176 -8.88 -13.84 30.10
N GLY A 177 -8.46 -12.61 29.78
CA GLY A 177 -7.10 -12.26 29.34
C GLY A 177 -6.81 -12.55 27.87
N LEU A 178 -7.84 -12.81 27.04
CA LEU A 178 -7.68 -13.03 25.61
C LEU A 178 -7.94 -11.74 24.82
N VAL A 179 -7.27 -11.60 23.69
CA VAL A 179 -7.62 -10.60 22.69
C VAL A 179 -8.88 -11.06 21.97
N ALA A 180 -9.83 -10.16 21.74
CA ALA A 180 -11.09 -10.49 21.08
C ALA A 180 -11.57 -9.37 20.16
N THR A 181 -12.30 -9.73 19.11
CA THR A 181 -12.98 -8.82 18.18
C THR A 181 -14.30 -9.41 17.70
N GLY A 182 -15.18 -8.57 17.14
CA GLY A 182 -16.46 -8.99 16.60
C GLY A 182 -16.58 -8.84 15.09
N GLY A 183 -17.46 -9.62 14.49
CA GLY A 183 -17.77 -9.48 13.07
C GLY A 183 -18.28 -8.09 12.70
N HIS A 184 -19.11 -7.49 13.56
CA HIS A 184 -19.68 -6.15 13.37
C HIS A 184 -18.65 -5.02 13.42
N GLU A 185 -17.51 -5.21 14.11
CA GLU A 185 -16.43 -4.22 14.20
C GLU A 185 -15.65 -4.08 12.89
N ILE A 186 -15.64 -5.15 12.08
CA ILE A 186 -14.86 -5.22 10.85
C ILE A 186 -15.67 -4.83 9.63
N SER A 187 -16.95 -5.22 9.59
CA SER A 187 -17.84 -4.90 8.48
C SER A 187 -19.29 -4.84 8.91
N GLN A 188 -20.02 -3.88 8.39
CA GLN A 188 -21.47 -3.74 8.58
C GLN A 188 -22.28 -4.32 7.41
N LEU A 189 -21.65 -5.12 6.55
CA LEU A 189 -22.35 -5.85 5.50
C LEU A 189 -22.94 -7.16 6.05
N TYR A 190 -24.12 -7.54 5.57
CA TYR A 190 -24.65 -8.88 5.77
C TYR A 190 -23.73 -9.91 5.10
N GLY A 191 -24.04 -11.18 5.11
CA GLY A 191 -23.14 -12.21 4.58
C GLY A 191 -22.14 -12.69 5.63
N LEU A 192 -22.72 -13.42 6.59
CA LEU A 192 -22.06 -13.88 7.81
C LEU A 192 -20.72 -14.58 7.55
N GLN A 193 -20.63 -15.48 6.58
CA GLN A 193 -19.39 -16.21 6.31
C GLN A 193 -18.20 -15.31 5.89
N ALA A 194 -18.47 -14.33 5.02
CA ALA A 194 -17.41 -13.41 4.57
C ALA A 194 -16.99 -12.47 5.70
N ARG A 195 -17.95 -12.00 6.52
CA ARG A 195 -17.68 -11.17 7.69
C ARG A 195 -16.88 -11.92 8.74
N THR A 196 -17.29 -13.17 9.08
CA THR A 196 -16.55 -14.04 10.00
C THR A 196 -15.12 -14.29 9.53
N ARG A 197 -14.93 -14.57 8.24
CA ARG A 197 -13.59 -14.78 7.66
C ARG A 197 -12.74 -13.53 7.77
N THR A 198 -13.29 -12.37 7.46
CA THR A 198 -12.57 -11.09 7.56
C THR A 198 -12.18 -10.80 9.00
N ALA A 199 -13.09 -11.03 9.96
CA ALA A 199 -12.82 -10.88 11.38
C ALA A 199 -11.75 -11.86 11.88
N ALA A 200 -11.75 -13.11 11.38
CA ALA A 200 -10.72 -14.11 11.73
C ALA A 200 -9.33 -13.69 11.25
N VAL A 201 -9.21 -13.20 9.99
CA VAL A 201 -7.93 -12.68 9.48
C VAL A 201 -7.48 -11.46 10.27
N ASN A 202 -8.39 -10.56 10.60
CA ASN A 202 -8.09 -9.40 11.45
C ASN A 202 -7.56 -9.82 12.83
N ALA A 203 -8.32 -10.67 13.51
CA ALA A 203 -7.98 -11.17 14.85
C ALA A 203 -6.59 -11.81 14.89
N ALA A 204 -6.28 -12.63 13.88
CA ALA A 204 -5.00 -13.33 13.78
C ALA A 204 -3.79 -12.37 13.70
N LEU A 205 -3.98 -11.17 13.18
CA LEU A 205 -2.94 -10.14 13.06
C LEU A 205 -2.77 -9.29 14.33
N ILE A 206 -3.79 -9.22 15.21
CA ILE A 206 -3.79 -8.27 16.33
C ILE A 206 -2.56 -8.41 17.24
N PRO A 207 -2.17 -9.60 17.75
CA PRO A 207 -1.05 -9.70 18.67
C PRO A 207 0.25 -9.18 18.06
N LYS A 208 0.58 -9.61 16.84
CA LYS A 208 1.79 -9.18 16.11
C LYS A 208 1.80 -7.68 15.83
N MET A 209 0.68 -7.15 15.37
CA MET A 209 0.58 -5.74 15.03
C MET A 209 0.52 -4.82 16.24
N MET A 210 0.00 -5.28 17.38
CA MET A 210 0.08 -4.54 18.66
C MET A 210 1.52 -4.36 19.12
N GLU A 211 2.34 -5.40 19.04
CA GLU A 211 3.77 -5.32 19.39
C GLU A 211 4.48 -4.28 18.51
N THR A 212 4.34 -4.41 17.19
CA THR A 212 4.94 -3.48 16.23
C THR A 212 4.44 -2.04 16.42
N ALA A 213 3.12 -1.86 16.64
CA ALA A 213 2.52 -0.57 16.86
C ALA A 213 3.09 0.12 18.11
N ASN A 214 3.24 -0.61 19.22
CA ASN A 214 3.79 -0.07 20.45
C ASN A 214 5.26 0.34 20.28
N MET A 215 6.06 -0.50 19.63
CA MET A 215 7.47 -0.19 19.37
C MET A 215 7.64 1.05 18.50
N THR A 216 6.84 1.16 17.42
CA THR A 216 6.92 2.28 16.48
C THR A 216 6.41 3.58 17.11
N GLU A 217 5.32 3.53 17.89
CA GLU A 217 4.81 4.70 18.61
C GLU A 217 5.84 5.24 19.61
N ASN A 218 6.48 4.35 20.38
CA ASN A 218 7.54 4.72 21.30
C ASN A 218 8.74 5.33 20.57
N ALA A 219 9.11 4.77 19.40
CA ALA A 219 10.18 5.30 18.57
C ALA A 219 9.93 6.76 18.16
N VAL A 220 8.71 7.08 17.75
CA VAL A 220 8.31 8.45 17.39
C VAL A 220 8.35 9.38 18.61
N LYS A 221 7.86 8.94 19.77
CA LYS A 221 7.92 9.71 21.02
C LYS A 221 9.36 9.97 21.47
N ASP A 222 10.23 8.95 21.37
CA ASP A 222 11.67 9.06 21.71
C ASP A 222 12.39 10.08 20.82
N SER A 223 11.92 10.31 19.58
CA SER A 223 12.43 11.34 18.68
C SER A 223 11.95 12.77 19.02
N GLY A 224 11.17 12.94 20.09
CA GLY A 224 10.67 14.23 20.58
C GLY A 224 9.46 14.78 19.80
N ILE A 225 8.90 14.03 18.87
CA ILE A 225 7.71 14.41 18.11
C ILE A 225 6.47 14.22 18.98
N LYS A 226 5.65 15.28 19.09
CA LYS A 226 4.44 15.31 19.94
C LYS A 226 3.16 14.90 19.22
N LYS A 227 3.19 14.83 17.89
CA LYS A 227 2.02 14.46 17.08
C LYS A 227 1.81 12.95 17.09
N PRO A 228 0.54 12.48 17.06
CA PRO A 228 0.25 11.07 17.00
C PRO A 228 0.79 10.45 15.71
N LEU A 229 1.31 9.24 15.82
CA LEU A 229 1.72 8.47 14.67
C LEU A 229 0.49 7.98 13.90
N MET A 230 0.46 8.24 12.62
CA MET A 230 -0.53 7.72 11.68
C MET A 230 0.05 6.54 10.90
N ILE A 231 -0.78 5.58 10.55
CA ILE A 231 -0.37 4.38 9.79
C ILE A 231 -1.14 4.33 8.48
N MET A 232 -0.41 4.03 7.40
CA MET A 232 -0.96 3.89 6.06
C MET A 232 -1.90 2.69 5.95
N ARG A 233 -3.02 2.87 5.25
CA ARG A 233 -4.04 1.85 5.00
C ARG A 233 -3.96 1.31 3.57
N CYS A 234 -4.54 0.12 3.36
CA CYS A 234 -4.63 -0.53 2.05
C CYS A 234 -5.48 0.22 1.01
N ASP A 235 -6.24 1.21 1.42
CA ASP A 235 -7.09 2.04 0.55
C ASP A 235 -6.50 3.43 0.22
N GLY A 236 -5.23 3.66 0.57
CA GLY A 236 -4.51 4.90 0.28
C GLY A 236 -4.69 6.00 1.32
N GLY A 237 -5.48 5.76 2.38
CA GLY A 237 -5.62 6.67 3.53
C GLY A 237 -4.66 6.34 4.66
N VAL A 238 -4.76 7.11 5.75
CA VAL A 238 -4.10 6.82 7.03
C VAL A 238 -5.13 6.70 8.15
N MET A 239 -4.74 6.02 9.22
CA MET A 239 -5.51 5.89 10.46
C MET A 239 -4.59 6.04 11.67
N SER A 240 -5.15 6.35 12.84
CA SER A 240 -4.38 6.42 14.08
C SER A 240 -3.83 5.05 14.47
N ILE A 241 -2.76 5.06 15.26
CA ILE A 241 -2.15 3.83 15.79
C ILE A 241 -3.13 3.02 16.65
N ASP A 242 -4.08 3.69 17.33
CA ASP A 242 -5.12 3.03 18.12
C ASP A 242 -6.11 2.24 17.26
N GLU A 243 -6.41 2.72 16.07
CA GLU A 243 -7.22 1.97 15.10
C GLU A 243 -6.45 0.78 14.52
N VAL A 244 -5.13 0.88 14.35
CA VAL A 244 -4.28 -0.28 13.95
C VAL A 244 -4.37 -1.41 14.97
N ARG A 245 -4.38 -1.09 16.26
CA ARG A 245 -4.49 -2.10 17.33
C ARG A 245 -5.80 -2.89 17.26
N LYS A 246 -6.87 -2.29 16.73
CA LYS A 246 -8.20 -2.92 16.57
C LYS A 246 -8.36 -3.59 15.21
N ARG A 247 -7.95 -2.88 14.15
CA ARG A 247 -8.18 -3.26 12.75
C ARG A 247 -6.88 -3.36 11.94
N PRO A 248 -5.89 -4.18 12.38
CA PRO A 248 -4.61 -4.30 11.68
C PRO A 248 -4.74 -4.79 10.24
N ILE A 249 -5.80 -5.52 9.90
CA ILE A 249 -6.07 -5.97 8.52
C ILE A 249 -6.09 -4.81 7.52
N LEU A 250 -6.43 -3.58 7.95
CA LEU A 250 -6.46 -2.39 7.11
C LEU A 250 -5.05 -1.94 6.67
N THR A 251 -3.97 -2.44 7.29
CA THR A 251 -2.59 -2.10 6.91
C THR A 251 -2.00 -3.06 5.87
N MET A 252 -2.75 -4.09 5.47
CA MET A 252 -2.32 -4.99 4.39
C MET A 252 -2.05 -4.22 3.11
N LEU A 253 -0.94 -4.53 2.41
CA LEU A 253 -0.58 -3.89 1.14
C LEU A 253 -0.47 -2.35 1.22
N SER A 254 -0.23 -1.78 2.41
CA SER A 254 -0.16 -0.33 2.60
C SER A 254 1.04 0.32 1.90
N GLY A 255 2.14 -0.39 1.71
CA GLY A 255 3.28 0.09 0.92
C GLY A 255 2.89 0.39 -0.52
N LEU A 256 2.15 -0.52 -1.17
CA LEU A 256 1.65 -0.34 -2.53
C LEU A 256 0.66 0.83 -2.61
N ALA A 257 -0.18 0.99 -1.59
CA ALA A 257 -1.13 2.09 -1.51
C ALA A 257 -0.46 3.46 -1.38
N ALA A 258 0.69 3.51 -0.74
CA ALA A 258 1.48 4.73 -0.56
C ALA A 258 1.98 5.30 -1.90
N GLY A 259 2.52 4.46 -2.79
CA GLY A 259 2.96 4.87 -4.12
C GLY A 259 1.82 5.49 -4.94
N VAL A 260 0.65 4.84 -4.92
CA VAL A 260 -0.54 5.34 -5.62
C VAL A 260 -1.02 6.67 -5.02
N ALA A 261 -0.98 6.82 -3.70
CA ALA A 261 -1.29 8.09 -3.04
C ALA A 261 -0.31 9.20 -3.45
N GLY A 262 0.99 8.88 -3.60
CA GLY A 262 2.00 9.80 -4.14
C GLY A 262 1.68 10.23 -5.56
N ALA A 263 1.34 9.28 -6.44
CA ALA A 263 0.97 9.59 -7.82
C ALA A 263 -0.29 10.49 -7.89
N LEU A 264 -1.28 10.23 -7.05
CA LEU A 264 -2.50 11.02 -7.01
C LEU A 264 -2.27 12.42 -6.44
N MET A 265 -1.61 12.51 -5.29
CA MET A 265 -1.56 13.76 -4.51
C MET A 265 -0.36 14.64 -4.85
N TYR A 266 0.80 14.05 -5.13
CA TYR A 266 2.03 14.76 -5.46
C TYR A 266 2.14 15.03 -6.96
N GLU A 267 1.98 14.00 -7.79
CA GLU A 267 2.02 14.11 -9.25
C GLU A 267 0.70 14.59 -9.88
N LYS A 268 -0.38 14.67 -9.11
CA LYS A 268 -1.73 15.12 -9.53
C LYS A 268 -2.25 14.34 -10.75
N LEU A 269 -2.00 13.05 -10.76
CA LEU A 269 -2.50 12.16 -11.80
C LEU A 269 -4.02 12.00 -11.67
N THR A 270 -4.79 12.49 -12.63
CA THR A 270 -6.26 12.38 -12.64
C THR A 270 -6.73 11.13 -13.38
N ASP A 271 -6.14 10.86 -14.56
CA ASP A 271 -6.45 9.69 -15.39
C ASP A 271 -5.17 9.08 -15.92
N GLY A 272 -4.90 7.85 -15.53
CA GLY A 272 -3.68 7.17 -15.97
C GLY A 272 -3.38 5.89 -15.24
N ILE A 273 -2.21 5.37 -15.52
CA ILE A 273 -1.65 4.19 -14.91
C ILE A 273 -0.37 4.61 -14.16
N PHE A 274 -0.32 4.29 -12.89
CA PHE A 274 0.88 4.43 -12.08
C PHE A 274 1.63 3.10 -12.02
N LEU A 275 2.94 3.15 -12.27
CA LEU A 275 3.84 1.99 -12.24
C LEU A 275 4.96 2.29 -11.23
N GLU A 276 5.00 1.57 -10.12
CA GLU A 276 6.08 1.65 -9.14
C GLU A 276 7.08 0.53 -9.40
N ALA A 277 8.18 0.85 -10.07
CA ALA A 277 9.21 -0.11 -10.45
C ALA A 277 10.36 -0.08 -9.44
N GLY A 278 10.52 -1.18 -8.70
CA GLY A 278 11.62 -1.42 -7.79
C GLY A 278 12.77 -2.23 -8.43
N GLY A 279 13.54 -2.93 -7.60
CA GLY A 279 14.56 -3.88 -8.07
C GLY A 279 14.01 -5.25 -8.44
N THR A 280 12.89 -5.68 -7.84
CA THR A 280 12.38 -7.05 -7.94
C THR A 280 11.04 -7.14 -8.66
N SER A 281 10.16 -6.16 -8.46
CA SER A 281 8.80 -6.15 -9.00
C SER A 281 8.37 -4.75 -9.43
N THR A 282 7.36 -4.71 -10.27
CA THR A 282 6.63 -3.49 -10.62
C THR A 282 5.18 -3.64 -10.16
N ASP A 283 4.71 -2.67 -9.39
CA ASP A 283 3.34 -2.54 -8.93
C ASP A 283 2.59 -1.57 -9.84
N ILE A 284 1.44 -2.01 -10.36
CA ILE A 284 0.72 -1.32 -11.42
C ILE A 284 -0.71 -1.07 -10.97
N SER A 285 -1.16 0.17 -11.02
CA SER A 285 -2.49 0.57 -10.59
C SER A 285 -3.09 1.64 -11.50
N ALA A 286 -4.43 1.73 -11.51
CA ALA A 286 -5.16 2.72 -12.28
C ALA A 286 -5.69 3.84 -11.38
N ILE A 287 -5.66 5.06 -11.92
CA ILE A 287 -6.31 6.25 -11.37
C ILE A 287 -7.29 6.74 -12.43
N LYS A 288 -8.53 7.03 -12.03
CA LYS A 288 -9.58 7.54 -12.91
C LYS A 288 -10.39 8.62 -12.19
N ASP A 289 -10.67 9.72 -12.88
CA ASP A 289 -11.43 10.86 -12.36
C ASP A 289 -10.86 11.39 -11.03
N GLY A 290 -9.52 11.39 -10.90
CA GLY A 290 -8.82 11.80 -9.67
C GLY A 290 -9.05 10.86 -8.48
N LYS A 291 -9.49 9.62 -8.71
CA LYS A 291 -9.72 8.60 -7.68
C LYS A 291 -8.91 7.36 -7.97
N VAL A 292 -8.37 6.77 -6.90
CA VAL A 292 -7.72 5.46 -6.98
C VAL A 292 -8.76 4.36 -7.21
N MET A 293 -8.43 3.39 -8.04
CA MET A 293 -9.31 2.25 -8.29
C MET A 293 -9.17 1.23 -7.16
N ILE A 294 -10.31 0.74 -6.68
CA ILE A 294 -10.40 -0.15 -5.53
C ILE A 294 -11.09 -1.46 -5.88
N LYS A 295 -10.72 -2.51 -5.18
CA LYS A 295 -11.37 -3.83 -5.24
C LYS A 295 -11.46 -4.47 -3.86
N ASN A 296 -12.29 -5.51 -3.73
CA ASN A 296 -12.29 -6.31 -2.51
C ASN A 296 -11.00 -7.14 -2.44
N ALA A 297 -10.35 -7.11 -1.28
CA ALA A 297 -9.21 -7.96 -1.00
C ALA A 297 -9.60 -9.44 -1.01
N GLN A 298 -8.65 -10.29 -1.37
CA GLN A 298 -8.81 -11.74 -1.37
C GLN A 298 -7.64 -12.40 -0.65
N ILE A 299 -7.93 -13.46 0.08
CA ILE A 299 -6.93 -14.34 0.70
C ILE A 299 -7.33 -15.78 0.41
N GLY A 300 -6.39 -16.60 -0.06
CA GLY A 300 -6.65 -18.00 -0.46
C GLY A 300 -7.74 -18.11 -1.53
N GLY A 301 -7.80 -17.16 -2.47
CA GLY A 301 -8.82 -17.10 -3.51
C GLY A 301 -10.23 -16.73 -3.02
N ARG A 302 -10.39 -16.40 -1.74
CA ARG A 302 -11.67 -16.07 -1.12
C ARG A 302 -11.77 -14.59 -0.80
N LYS A 303 -12.91 -13.99 -1.16
CA LYS A 303 -13.22 -12.57 -0.93
C LYS A 303 -13.33 -12.25 0.56
N LEU A 304 -12.74 -11.13 0.96
CA LEU A 304 -12.91 -10.49 2.26
C LEU A 304 -13.84 -9.27 2.15
N TYR A 305 -14.45 -8.90 3.25
CA TYR A 305 -15.12 -7.60 3.39
C TYR A 305 -14.11 -6.52 3.78
N LEU A 306 -13.12 -6.36 2.91
CA LEU A 306 -12.07 -5.37 3.00
C LEU A 306 -11.85 -4.79 1.60
N THR A 307 -11.95 -3.49 1.48
CA THR A 307 -11.64 -2.77 0.24
C THR A 307 -10.18 -2.35 0.26
N SER A 308 -9.43 -2.72 -0.77
CA SER A 308 -8.05 -2.30 -1.00
C SER A 308 -7.91 -1.64 -2.36
N LEU A 309 -6.80 -0.97 -2.60
CA LEU A 309 -6.47 -0.52 -3.96
C LEU A 309 -6.33 -1.72 -4.91
N ASP A 310 -6.75 -1.55 -6.17
CA ASP A 310 -6.44 -2.52 -7.22
C ASP A 310 -5.00 -2.30 -7.70
N VAL A 311 -4.07 -2.93 -7.01
CA VAL A 311 -2.66 -2.98 -7.40
C VAL A 311 -2.36 -4.36 -7.94
N ARG A 312 -1.69 -4.42 -9.09
CA ARG A 312 -1.27 -5.66 -9.75
C ARG A 312 0.25 -5.71 -9.79
N THR A 313 0.81 -6.67 -9.07
CA THR A 313 2.25 -6.85 -8.95
C THR A 313 2.74 -7.84 -10.01
N LEU A 314 3.82 -7.48 -10.68
CA LEU A 314 4.50 -8.33 -11.64
C LEU A 314 5.99 -8.44 -11.27
N GLY A 315 6.57 -9.64 -11.30
CA GLY A 315 8.00 -9.89 -11.07
C GLY A 315 8.89 -9.45 -12.24
N ILE A 316 8.68 -8.23 -12.73
CA ILE A 316 9.50 -7.57 -13.76
C ILE A 316 9.84 -6.18 -13.22
N ALA A 317 11.15 -5.87 -13.13
CA ALA A 317 11.67 -4.59 -12.65
C ALA A 317 13.12 -4.41 -13.09
N GLY A 318 13.81 -3.39 -12.57
CA GLY A 318 15.18 -3.09 -12.96
C GLY A 318 16.17 -4.26 -12.79
N GLY A 319 16.04 -5.02 -11.70
CA GLY A 319 16.90 -6.17 -11.41
C GLY A 319 16.47 -7.49 -12.05
N SER A 320 15.43 -7.52 -12.88
CA SER A 320 14.99 -8.75 -13.55
C SER A 320 16.10 -9.36 -14.39
N MET A 321 16.39 -10.64 -14.11
CA MET A 321 17.45 -11.37 -14.77
C MET A 321 17.02 -11.90 -16.13
N ILE A 322 18.00 -12.02 -17.02
CA ILE A 322 17.81 -12.52 -18.39
C ILE A 322 17.84 -14.05 -18.38
N VAL A 323 16.84 -14.67 -19.00
CA VAL A 323 16.73 -16.12 -19.15
C VAL A 323 17.23 -16.53 -20.54
N VAL A 324 18.19 -17.45 -20.60
CA VAL A 324 18.81 -17.91 -21.84
C VAL A 324 18.59 -19.40 -22.03
N ARG A 325 17.99 -19.78 -23.16
CA ARG A 325 17.78 -21.18 -23.56
C ARG A 325 18.19 -21.39 -25.00
N GLY A 326 18.92 -22.45 -25.26
CA GLY A 326 19.36 -22.79 -26.64
C GLY A 326 20.17 -21.65 -27.31
N GLY A 327 20.96 -20.91 -26.52
CA GLY A 327 21.78 -19.81 -27.05
C GLY A 327 20.99 -18.56 -27.45
N LYS A 328 19.78 -18.36 -26.94
CA LYS A 328 18.93 -17.18 -27.22
C LYS A 328 18.28 -16.68 -25.94
N ILE A 329 17.98 -15.37 -25.88
CA ILE A 329 17.11 -14.86 -24.83
C ILE A 329 15.72 -15.48 -24.99
N ALA A 330 15.31 -16.26 -24.00
CA ALA A 330 14.04 -16.96 -23.99
C ALA A 330 12.99 -16.20 -23.16
N ASP A 331 13.41 -15.53 -22.09
CA ASP A 331 12.53 -14.80 -21.18
C ASP A 331 13.30 -13.75 -20.37
N VAL A 332 12.56 -12.93 -19.59
CA VAL A 332 13.08 -12.00 -18.59
C VAL A 332 12.26 -12.15 -17.31
N GLY A 333 12.94 -12.22 -16.16
CA GLY A 333 12.30 -12.51 -14.86
C GLY A 333 11.69 -13.90 -14.79
N PRO A 334 10.82 -14.22 -13.80
CA PRO A 334 10.44 -13.34 -12.68
C PRO A 334 11.52 -13.22 -11.58
N ARG A 335 12.64 -13.92 -11.70
CA ARG A 335 13.74 -13.81 -10.74
C ARG A 335 14.54 -12.53 -11.00
N SER A 336 14.98 -11.90 -9.91
CA SER A 336 15.84 -10.71 -9.94
C SER A 336 17.23 -11.03 -9.41
N ALA A 337 18.20 -10.18 -9.72
CA ALA A 337 19.55 -10.26 -9.19
C ALA A 337 19.58 -10.30 -7.65
N HIS A 338 18.66 -9.57 -6.99
CA HIS A 338 18.54 -9.58 -5.54
C HIS A 338 18.15 -10.99 -5.00
N ILE A 339 17.19 -11.66 -5.66
CA ILE A 339 16.78 -13.04 -5.28
C ILE A 339 17.93 -14.04 -5.51
N ALA A 340 18.75 -13.79 -6.52
CA ALA A 340 19.93 -14.62 -6.84
C ALA A 340 21.18 -14.25 -6.00
N GLU A 341 21.06 -13.26 -5.09
CA GLU A 341 22.18 -12.73 -4.29
C GLU A 341 23.37 -12.28 -5.17
N LYS A 342 23.05 -11.60 -6.28
CA LYS A 342 24.03 -11.09 -7.24
C LYS A 342 23.96 -9.57 -7.35
N GLU A 343 25.13 -8.95 -7.50
CA GLU A 343 25.20 -7.55 -7.90
C GLU A 343 24.81 -7.40 -9.39
N TYR A 344 24.34 -6.20 -9.76
CA TYR A 344 24.00 -5.88 -11.14
C TYR A 344 25.26 -5.52 -11.91
N GLU A 345 25.39 -6.00 -13.12
CA GLU A 345 26.48 -5.70 -14.03
C GLU A 345 26.65 -4.20 -14.28
N VAL A 346 25.52 -3.47 -14.32
CA VAL A 346 25.50 -2.03 -14.62
C VAL A 346 25.94 -1.16 -13.42
N PHE A 347 25.88 -1.67 -12.20
CA PHE A 347 26.37 -0.94 -11.01
C PHE A 347 27.76 -1.38 -10.56
N THR A 348 28.44 -2.14 -11.39
CA THR A 348 29.80 -2.65 -11.13
C THR A 348 30.85 -1.82 -11.85
N ASP A 349 32.01 -1.67 -11.23
CA ASP A 349 33.14 -1.00 -11.86
C ASP A 349 33.68 -1.79 -13.06
N THR A 350 34.06 -1.08 -14.14
CA THR A 350 34.58 -1.70 -15.36
C THR A 350 35.84 -2.55 -15.11
N ASP A 351 36.64 -2.18 -14.13
CA ASP A 351 37.86 -2.92 -13.76
C ASP A 351 37.58 -4.33 -13.22
N LYS A 352 36.38 -4.58 -12.71
CA LYS A 352 35.92 -5.89 -12.23
C LYS A 352 35.43 -6.79 -13.37
N MET A 353 35.01 -6.23 -14.52
CA MET A 353 34.50 -6.96 -15.70
C MET A 353 35.62 -7.51 -16.60
N LYS A 354 36.60 -8.21 -16.03
CA LYS A 354 37.75 -8.78 -16.80
C LYS A 354 37.43 -10.19 -17.27
N ASN A 355 37.64 -10.45 -18.57
CA ASN A 355 37.41 -11.73 -19.23
C ASN A 355 36.03 -12.34 -18.93
N PRO A 356 34.96 -11.57 -19.19
CA PRO A 356 33.62 -12.01 -18.84
C PRO A 356 33.18 -13.24 -19.63
N LYS A 357 32.52 -14.19 -18.97
CA LYS A 357 31.91 -15.37 -19.58
C LYS A 357 30.50 -15.54 -19.06
N ILE A 358 29.58 -15.96 -19.92
CA ILE A 358 28.20 -16.29 -19.49
C ILE A 358 28.18 -17.63 -18.80
N GLU A 359 27.63 -17.64 -17.60
CA GLU A 359 27.21 -18.83 -16.87
C GLU A 359 25.70 -18.79 -16.63
N LEU A 360 25.07 -19.95 -16.57
CA LEU A 360 23.64 -20.07 -16.30
C LEU A 360 23.45 -20.68 -14.92
N ILE A 361 22.66 -20.02 -14.09
CA ILE A 361 22.40 -20.43 -12.71
C ILE A 361 20.91 -20.63 -12.44
N ALA A 362 20.61 -21.38 -11.39
CA ALA A 362 19.28 -21.41 -10.74
C ALA A 362 19.30 -20.43 -9.56
N PRO A 363 18.51 -19.34 -9.60
CA PRO A 363 18.47 -18.35 -8.50
C PRO A 363 17.98 -18.93 -7.17
N ARG A 364 17.18 -20.00 -7.21
CA ARG A 364 16.72 -20.80 -6.06
C ARG A 364 16.84 -22.28 -6.37
N GLU A 365 16.80 -23.14 -5.35
CA GLU A 365 16.94 -24.59 -5.50
C GLU A 365 15.93 -25.22 -6.48
N ASP A 366 14.70 -24.69 -6.52
CA ASP A 366 13.62 -25.19 -7.38
C ASP A 366 13.57 -24.52 -8.76
N ASP A 367 14.46 -23.57 -9.06
CA ASP A 367 14.48 -22.89 -10.35
C ASP A 367 15.28 -23.69 -11.40
N THR A 368 15.00 -23.41 -12.66
CA THR A 368 15.81 -23.92 -13.78
C THR A 368 17.15 -23.17 -13.89
N SER A 369 18.22 -23.87 -14.24
CA SER A 369 19.56 -23.27 -14.42
C SER A 369 19.67 -22.62 -15.79
N ASP A 370 18.92 -21.53 -16.02
CA ASP A 370 18.86 -20.81 -17.29
C ASP A 370 18.93 -19.26 -17.13
N TYR A 371 19.16 -18.78 -15.91
CA TYR A 371 19.34 -17.36 -15.64
C TYR A 371 20.79 -16.94 -15.85
N ALA A 372 21.00 -15.94 -16.70
CA ALA A 372 22.34 -15.52 -17.11
C ALA A 372 23.05 -14.66 -16.05
N VAL A 373 24.24 -15.07 -15.70
CA VAL A 373 25.22 -14.28 -14.96
C VAL A 373 26.51 -14.17 -15.76
N VAL A 374 27.28 -13.12 -15.49
CA VAL A 374 28.60 -12.90 -16.06
C VAL A 374 29.63 -13.27 -15.00
N ALA A 375 30.35 -14.37 -15.21
CA ALA A 375 31.49 -14.78 -14.40
C ALA A 375 32.76 -14.08 -14.90
N CYS A 376 33.52 -13.48 -14.00
CA CYS A 376 34.72 -12.69 -14.28
C CYS A 376 35.98 -13.37 -13.77
N ALA A 377 37.16 -12.96 -14.29
CA ALA A 377 38.46 -13.55 -13.96
C ALA A 377 38.86 -13.36 -12.47
N ASN A 378 38.22 -12.42 -11.75
CA ASN A 378 38.39 -12.20 -10.30
C ASN A 378 37.65 -13.23 -9.44
N GLY A 379 36.87 -14.15 -10.03
CA GLY A 379 36.03 -15.13 -9.33
C GLY A 379 34.68 -14.59 -8.90
N GLU A 380 34.35 -13.33 -9.16
CA GLU A 380 33.01 -12.75 -8.91
C GLU A 380 32.09 -13.00 -10.11
N SER A 381 30.77 -12.99 -9.84
CA SER A 381 29.76 -13.08 -10.88
C SER A 381 28.64 -12.07 -10.66
N TYR A 382 28.17 -11.48 -11.76
CA TYR A 382 27.20 -10.40 -11.80
C TYR A 382 25.98 -10.82 -12.62
N ALA A 383 24.78 -10.43 -12.19
CA ALA A 383 23.58 -10.72 -12.96
C ALA A 383 23.48 -9.82 -14.18
N LEU A 384 23.10 -10.39 -15.34
CA LEU A 384 22.62 -9.60 -16.47
C LEU A 384 21.18 -9.16 -16.18
N THR A 385 20.93 -7.86 -16.22
CA THR A 385 19.70 -7.25 -15.73
C THR A 385 18.99 -6.39 -16.76
N LEU A 386 17.69 -6.17 -16.53
CA LEU A 386 16.91 -5.23 -17.35
C LEU A 386 17.43 -3.78 -17.21
N ALA A 387 17.95 -3.42 -16.02
CA ALA A 387 18.60 -2.12 -15.79
C ALA A 387 19.81 -1.91 -16.70
N GLY A 388 20.65 -2.92 -16.87
CA GLY A 388 21.76 -2.86 -17.81
C GLY A 388 21.30 -2.64 -19.23
N ALA A 389 20.30 -3.39 -19.69
CA ALA A 389 19.73 -3.22 -21.03
C ALA A 389 19.19 -1.81 -21.27
N ALA A 390 18.44 -1.26 -20.32
CA ALA A 390 17.86 0.09 -20.41
C ALA A 390 18.94 1.19 -20.43
N ASN A 391 20.00 1.06 -19.61
CA ASN A 391 21.15 1.98 -19.60
C ASN A 391 21.90 1.94 -20.94
N ILE A 392 22.17 0.75 -21.49
CA ILE A 392 22.86 0.61 -22.79
C ILE A 392 22.04 1.26 -23.92
N LEU A 393 20.73 1.11 -23.89
CA LEU A 393 19.82 1.68 -24.91
C LEU A 393 19.55 3.18 -24.70
N GLY A 394 20.02 3.80 -23.61
CA GLY A 394 19.90 5.23 -23.35
C GLY A 394 18.55 5.68 -22.80
N TYR A 395 17.75 4.76 -22.25
CA TYR A 395 16.45 5.09 -21.61
C TYR A 395 16.60 5.69 -20.21
N VAL A 396 17.73 5.46 -19.55
CA VAL A 396 18.01 5.95 -18.19
C VAL A 396 18.84 7.23 -18.29
N PRO A 397 18.34 8.42 -17.86
CA PRO A 397 19.11 9.65 -17.79
C PRO A 397 20.33 9.53 -16.87
N ALA A 398 21.39 10.29 -17.15
CA ALA A 398 22.65 10.19 -16.40
C ALA A 398 22.56 10.63 -14.93
N ASP A 399 21.56 11.46 -14.60
CA ASP A 399 21.26 11.94 -13.24
C ASP A 399 20.15 11.14 -12.56
N ASP A 400 19.65 10.07 -13.19
CA ASP A 400 18.62 9.20 -12.63
C ASP A 400 19.19 8.26 -11.56
N TYR A 401 18.32 7.85 -10.64
CA TYR A 401 18.68 6.89 -9.58
C TYR A 401 19.15 5.52 -10.14
N ALA A 402 18.58 5.10 -11.28
CA ALA A 402 18.92 3.86 -11.97
C ALA A 402 20.12 4.01 -12.94
N ALA A 403 20.74 5.20 -13.02
CA ALA A 403 21.90 5.41 -13.86
C ALA A 403 23.10 4.61 -13.33
N GLY A 404 23.77 3.92 -14.23
CA GLY A 404 24.90 3.07 -13.89
C GLY A 404 26.07 3.18 -14.89
N ASN A 405 27.02 2.28 -14.73
CA ASN A 405 28.21 2.21 -15.59
C ASN A 405 27.88 1.50 -16.91
N VAL A 406 27.50 2.28 -17.92
CA VAL A 406 27.14 1.78 -19.25
C VAL A 406 28.27 0.96 -19.89
N GLU A 407 29.54 1.31 -19.63
CA GLU A 407 30.68 0.57 -20.19
C GLU A 407 30.82 -0.82 -19.55
N SER A 408 30.64 -0.92 -18.22
CA SER A 408 30.59 -2.19 -17.52
C SER A 408 29.45 -3.08 -18.06
N ALA A 409 28.26 -2.50 -18.22
CA ALA A 409 27.12 -3.19 -18.80
C ALA A 409 27.40 -3.68 -20.24
N LYS A 410 27.97 -2.85 -21.10
CA LYS A 410 28.34 -3.23 -22.47
C LYS A 410 29.32 -4.40 -22.52
N ILE A 411 30.31 -4.42 -21.63
CA ILE A 411 31.27 -5.53 -21.53
C ILE A 411 30.55 -6.81 -21.13
N ALA A 412 29.67 -6.74 -20.12
CA ALA A 412 28.90 -7.88 -19.65
C ALA A 412 27.94 -8.44 -20.73
N TRP A 413 27.16 -7.56 -21.38
CA TRP A 413 26.28 -7.93 -22.47
C TRP A 413 27.02 -8.39 -23.72
N GLY A 414 28.27 -7.91 -23.93
CA GLY A 414 29.17 -8.38 -24.98
C GLY A 414 29.53 -9.85 -24.85
N ALA A 415 29.65 -10.37 -23.63
CA ALA A 415 29.83 -11.80 -23.40
C ALA A 415 28.60 -12.62 -23.87
N LEU A 416 27.39 -12.12 -23.63
CA LEU A 416 26.15 -12.76 -24.14
C LEU A 416 26.08 -12.62 -25.68
N ALA A 417 26.42 -11.49 -26.23
CA ALA A 417 26.48 -11.25 -27.68
C ALA A 417 27.45 -12.23 -28.39
N SER A 418 28.59 -12.46 -27.78
CA SER A 418 29.57 -13.43 -28.29
C SER A 418 29.05 -14.87 -28.27
N MET A 419 28.23 -15.22 -27.26
CA MET A 419 27.62 -16.54 -27.13
C MET A 419 26.49 -16.76 -28.13
N THR A 420 25.69 -15.72 -28.39
CA THR A 420 24.47 -15.81 -29.22
C THR A 420 24.71 -15.49 -30.69
N GLY A 421 25.78 -14.80 -31.02
CA GLY A 421 26.10 -14.29 -32.37
C GLY A 421 25.27 -13.06 -32.77
N SER A 422 24.66 -12.35 -31.78
CA SER A 422 23.88 -11.13 -31.97
C SER A 422 24.69 -9.89 -31.52
N THR A 423 24.23 -8.69 -31.82
CA THR A 423 24.80 -7.46 -31.27
C THR A 423 24.25 -7.20 -29.85
N VAL A 424 24.99 -6.40 -29.07
CA VAL A 424 24.56 -6.01 -27.71
C VAL A 424 23.23 -5.26 -27.75
N GLU A 425 23.06 -4.33 -28.68
CA GLU A 425 21.86 -3.54 -28.83
C GLU A 425 20.63 -4.39 -29.20
N GLU A 426 20.80 -5.38 -30.07
CA GLU A 426 19.71 -6.31 -30.45
C GLU A 426 19.27 -7.14 -29.25
N LEU A 427 20.18 -7.66 -28.44
CA LEU A 427 19.88 -8.42 -27.24
C LEU A 427 19.19 -7.55 -26.18
N CYS A 428 19.67 -6.33 -25.95
CA CYS A 428 19.05 -5.40 -25.03
C CYS A 428 17.61 -5.06 -25.47
N ARG A 429 17.38 -4.78 -26.76
CA ARG A 429 16.02 -4.54 -27.30
C ARG A 429 15.13 -5.77 -27.13
N GLN A 430 15.64 -6.97 -27.41
CA GLN A 430 14.89 -8.21 -27.23
C GLN A 430 14.48 -8.42 -25.77
N ALA A 431 15.40 -8.19 -24.81
CA ALA A 431 15.10 -8.30 -23.39
C ALA A 431 14.03 -7.28 -22.96
N MET A 432 14.17 -6.01 -23.38
CA MET A 432 13.18 -4.96 -23.11
C MET A 432 11.82 -5.31 -23.74
N ASP A 433 11.80 -5.80 -24.97
CA ASP A 433 10.54 -6.19 -25.66
C ASP A 433 9.79 -7.29 -24.93
N ILE A 434 10.51 -8.34 -24.49
CA ILE A 434 9.92 -9.44 -23.72
C ILE A 434 9.34 -8.91 -22.39
N ALA A 435 10.13 -8.16 -21.63
CA ALA A 435 9.73 -7.63 -20.35
C ALA A 435 8.52 -6.68 -20.49
N MET A 436 8.58 -5.72 -21.42
CA MET A 436 7.52 -4.71 -21.60
C MET A 436 6.25 -5.30 -22.26
N THR A 437 6.34 -6.42 -22.96
CA THR A 437 5.13 -7.15 -23.37
C THR A 437 4.35 -7.66 -22.16
N LYS A 438 5.02 -8.26 -21.17
CA LYS A 438 4.39 -8.74 -19.94
C LYS A 438 3.76 -7.60 -19.12
N VAL A 439 4.50 -6.51 -18.92
CA VAL A 439 4.01 -5.33 -18.20
C VAL A 439 2.82 -4.71 -18.96
N GLY A 440 2.93 -4.59 -20.28
CA GLY A 440 1.89 -4.03 -21.15
C GLY A 440 0.57 -4.81 -21.11
N GLU A 441 0.61 -6.14 -20.92
CA GLU A 441 -0.62 -6.93 -20.76
C GLU A 441 -1.38 -6.54 -19.49
N ILE A 442 -0.69 -6.27 -18.37
CA ILE A 442 -1.34 -5.79 -17.14
C ILE A 442 -1.93 -4.39 -17.34
N VAL A 443 -1.19 -3.50 -18.01
CA VAL A 443 -1.67 -2.16 -18.34
C VAL A 443 -2.92 -2.21 -19.22
N LYS A 444 -2.95 -3.06 -20.26
CA LYS A 444 -4.13 -3.26 -21.11
C LYS A 444 -5.34 -3.77 -20.33
N GLN A 445 -5.13 -4.71 -19.40
CA GLN A 445 -6.19 -5.22 -18.54
C GLN A 445 -6.79 -4.09 -17.67
N LEU A 446 -5.94 -3.26 -17.03
CA LEU A 446 -6.41 -2.12 -16.23
C LEU A 446 -7.16 -1.09 -17.07
N ILE A 447 -6.67 -0.79 -18.26
CA ILE A 447 -7.36 0.11 -19.22
C ILE A 447 -8.76 -0.43 -19.55
N ALA A 448 -8.87 -1.74 -19.80
CA ALA A 448 -10.15 -2.38 -20.12
C ALA A 448 -11.09 -2.44 -18.92
N ASP A 449 -10.60 -2.89 -17.77
CA ASP A 449 -11.40 -3.06 -16.55
C ASP A 449 -12.01 -1.75 -16.04
N TYR A 450 -11.28 -0.64 -16.19
CA TYR A 450 -11.73 0.69 -15.76
C TYR A 450 -12.21 1.59 -16.90
N ASN A 451 -12.28 1.05 -18.12
CA ASN A 451 -12.71 1.81 -19.30
C ASN A 451 -11.97 3.15 -19.44
N LEU A 452 -10.64 3.09 -19.36
CA LEU A 452 -9.76 4.25 -19.56
C LEU A 452 -9.55 4.50 -21.06
N ASN A 453 -9.39 5.77 -21.46
CA ASN A 453 -9.07 6.11 -22.85
C ASN A 453 -7.55 6.16 -23.05
N PRO A 454 -6.94 5.21 -23.83
CA PRO A 454 -5.47 5.16 -24.01
C PRO A 454 -4.87 6.45 -24.59
N ASN A 455 -5.65 7.24 -25.36
CA ASN A 455 -5.18 8.48 -25.96
C ASN A 455 -5.13 9.67 -24.97
N LEU A 456 -5.83 9.56 -23.82
CA LEU A 456 -5.94 10.63 -22.82
C LEU A 456 -5.11 10.36 -21.58
N ILE A 457 -4.88 9.10 -21.24
CA ILE A 457 -4.12 8.71 -20.03
C ILE A 457 -2.62 8.99 -20.17
N CYS A 458 -1.95 8.97 -19.02
CA CYS A 458 -0.51 9.03 -18.91
C CYS A 458 -0.01 7.84 -18.07
N LEU A 459 1.09 7.21 -18.48
CA LEU A 459 1.85 6.29 -17.64
C LEU A 459 2.78 7.13 -16.75
N VAL A 460 2.67 6.97 -15.45
CA VAL A 460 3.53 7.67 -14.48
C VAL A 460 4.40 6.66 -13.75
N GLY A 461 5.71 6.82 -13.86
CA GLY A 461 6.69 5.95 -13.23
C GLY A 461 7.12 6.45 -11.85
N GLY A 462 7.06 5.58 -10.85
CA GLY A 462 7.65 5.74 -9.53
C GLY A 462 8.61 4.61 -9.21
N GLY A 463 9.31 4.72 -8.08
CA GLY A 463 10.31 3.75 -7.63
C GLY A 463 11.68 3.93 -8.27
N GLY A 464 12.68 3.24 -7.72
CA GLY A 464 14.08 3.42 -8.11
C GLY A 464 14.45 2.94 -9.52
N SER A 465 13.57 2.17 -10.18
CA SER A 465 13.78 1.67 -11.55
C SER A 465 12.70 2.17 -12.54
N ALA A 466 12.03 3.26 -12.20
CA ALA A 466 10.97 3.83 -13.06
C ALA A 466 11.47 4.10 -14.50
N SER A 467 12.67 4.68 -14.64
CA SER A 467 13.31 5.00 -15.93
C SER A 467 13.72 3.76 -16.74
N VAL A 468 13.87 2.60 -16.09
CA VAL A 468 14.14 1.34 -16.78
C VAL A 468 12.88 0.80 -17.47
N VAL A 469 11.71 1.01 -16.88
CA VAL A 469 10.46 0.36 -17.30
C VAL A 469 9.59 1.29 -18.14
N VAL A 470 9.29 2.48 -17.62
CA VAL A 470 8.17 3.30 -18.09
C VAL A 470 8.41 3.97 -19.45
N PRO A 471 9.59 4.51 -19.78
CA PRO A 471 9.79 5.14 -21.08
C PRO A 471 9.64 4.15 -22.25
N TYR A 472 10.34 3.00 -22.17
CA TYR A 472 10.24 1.97 -23.20
C TYR A 472 8.80 1.43 -23.36
N LEU A 473 8.12 1.20 -22.23
CA LEU A 473 6.72 0.76 -22.22
C LEU A 473 5.80 1.78 -22.90
N GLY A 474 5.96 3.06 -22.56
CA GLY A 474 5.16 4.15 -23.13
C GLY A 474 5.34 4.26 -24.64
N GLU A 475 6.58 4.20 -25.12
CA GLU A 475 6.87 4.17 -26.57
C GLU A 475 6.25 2.95 -27.26
N LYS A 476 6.45 1.75 -26.69
CA LYS A 476 5.93 0.48 -27.23
C LYS A 476 4.40 0.47 -27.30
N MET A 477 3.71 1.08 -26.34
CA MET A 477 2.25 1.14 -26.30
C MET A 477 1.66 2.37 -27.00
N GLY A 478 2.48 3.36 -27.37
CA GLY A 478 2.02 4.63 -27.92
C GLY A 478 1.25 5.48 -26.92
N ILE A 479 1.54 5.33 -25.61
CA ILE A 479 0.89 6.06 -24.51
C ILE A 479 1.86 7.11 -23.96
N ARG A 480 1.37 8.31 -23.67
CA ARG A 480 2.15 9.36 -23.01
C ARG A 480 2.70 8.84 -21.68
N HIS A 481 3.94 9.20 -21.37
CA HIS A 481 4.57 8.75 -20.14
C HIS A 481 5.42 9.85 -19.50
N LYS A 482 5.66 9.74 -18.22
CA LYS A 482 6.60 10.56 -17.45
C LYS A 482 7.13 9.79 -16.26
N ILE A 483 8.30 10.18 -15.77
CA ILE A 483 8.80 9.74 -14.48
C ILE A 483 8.38 10.76 -13.43
N ALA A 484 7.91 10.30 -12.27
CA ALA A 484 7.52 11.16 -11.17
C ALA A 484 8.70 11.95 -10.62
N GLU A 485 8.45 13.18 -10.21
CA GLU A 485 9.46 13.94 -9.47
C GLU A 485 9.78 13.21 -8.16
N ASN A 486 11.04 13.05 -7.81
CA ASN A 486 11.49 12.22 -6.68
C ASN A 486 10.98 10.75 -6.75
N ALA A 487 10.90 10.17 -7.93
CA ALA A 487 10.40 8.82 -8.18
C ALA A 487 10.86 7.76 -7.15
N PRO A 488 12.14 7.69 -6.73
CA PRO A 488 12.61 6.71 -5.74
C PRO A 488 11.96 6.83 -4.35
N TYR A 489 11.33 7.97 -4.06
CA TYR A 489 10.72 8.29 -2.76
C TYR A 489 9.20 8.52 -2.86
N ILE A 490 8.59 8.20 -4.00
CA ILE A 490 7.18 8.55 -4.27
C ILE A 490 6.22 7.93 -3.23
N SER A 491 6.46 6.70 -2.80
CA SER A 491 5.68 6.03 -1.75
C SER A 491 5.82 6.76 -0.43
N THR A 492 7.03 7.11 -0.01
CA THR A 492 7.28 7.85 1.23
C THR A 492 6.66 9.24 1.20
N ILE A 493 6.70 9.91 0.02
CA ILE A 493 5.98 11.18 -0.21
C ILE A 493 4.47 10.97 -0.08
N GLY A 494 3.94 9.90 -0.69
CA GLY A 494 2.53 9.55 -0.58
C GLY A 494 2.08 9.34 0.86
N VAL A 495 2.89 8.65 1.67
CA VAL A 495 2.66 8.51 3.12
C VAL A 495 2.59 9.88 3.81
N SER A 496 3.51 10.81 3.50
CA SER A 496 3.54 12.13 4.13
C SER A 496 2.34 13.01 3.78
N LEU A 497 1.73 12.79 2.61
CA LEU A 497 0.61 13.59 2.09
C LEU A 497 -0.75 12.93 2.35
N ALA A 498 -0.79 11.68 2.76
CA ALA A 498 -2.03 10.92 2.94
C ALA A 498 -3.00 11.60 3.92
N LEU A 499 -4.28 11.41 3.67
CA LEU A 499 -5.38 11.89 4.50
C LEU A 499 -5.90 10.76 5.39
N VAL A 500 -6.45 11.12 6.54
CA VAL A 500 -7.28 10.19 7.31
C VAL A 500 -8.44 9.77 6.41
N ARG A 501 -8.69 8.48 6.33
CA ARG A 501 -9.76 7.92 5.49
C ARG A 501 -10.53 6.87 6.26
N GLU A 502 -11.84 6.93 6.16
CA GLU A 502 -12.74 5.89 6.64
C GLU A 502 -13.80 5.56 5.59
N GLN A 503 -14.25 4.32 5.60
CA GLN A 503 -15.30 3.83 4.74
C GLN A 503 -16.30 3.01 5.55
N MET A 504 -17.58 3.24 5.31
CA MET A 504 -18.67 2.51 5.93
C MET A 504 -19.63 2.03 4.85
N GLU A 505 -20.01 0.77 4.91
CA GLU A 505 -20.96 0.17 3.98
C GLU A 505 -22.10 -0.47 4.76
N ARG A 506 -23.33 -0.29 4.27
CA ARG A 506 -24.55 -0.92 4.81
C ARG A 506 -25.37 -1.54 3.71
N ASN A 507 -26.02 -2.65 4.01
CA ASN A 507 -27.02 -3.21 3.11
C ASN A 507 -28.36 -2.50 3.31
N VAL A 508 -28.74 -1.64 2.37
CA VAL A 508 -29.99 -0.89 2.38
C VAL A 508 -30.63 -0.96 1.01
N ALA A 509 -31.80 -1.57 0.92
CA ALA A 509 -32.57 -1.57 -0.31
C ALA A 509 -33.33 -0.24 -0.44
N ASN A 510 -33.11 0.50 -1.54
CA ASN A 510 -33.70 1.81 -1.79
C ASN A 510 -33.48 2.81 -0.63
N PRO A 511 -32.23 3.28 -0.44
CA PRO A 511 -31.89 4.17 0.67
C PRO A 511 -32.75 5.44 0.69
N THR A 512 -33.25 5.80 1.87
CA THR A 512 -33.98 7.04 2.12
C THR A 512 -33.03 8.16 2.51
N ASP A 513 -33.52 9.41 2.53
CA ASP A 513 -32.74 10.56 3.04
C ASP A 513 -32.35 10.37 4.52
N GLU A 514 -33.13 9.61 5.29
CA GLU A 514 -32.81 9.30 6.68
C GLU A 514 -31.64 8.31 6.77
N ASP A 515 -31.60 7.28 5.93
CA ASP A 515 -30.48 6.34 5.86
C ASP A 515 -29.20 7.06 5.47
N ILE A 516 -29.29 7.99 4.50
CA ILE A 516 -28.14 8.81 4.06
C ILE A 516 -27.66 9.72 5.19
N ARG A 517 -28.56 10.40 5.92
CA ARG A 517 -28.17 11.24 7.07
C ARG A 517 -27.52 10.42 8.17
N LYS A 518 -28.06 9.23 8.46
CA LYS A 518 -27.53 8.34 9.52
C LYS A 518 -26.11 7.87 9.17
N ILE A 519 -25.89 7.35 7.97
CA ILE A 519 -24.54 6.88 7.57
C ILE A 519 -23.52 8.04 7.52
N ARG A 520 -23.94 9.25 7.13
CA ARG A 520 -23.08 10.45 7.18
C ARG A 520 -22.69 10.84 8.60
N HIS A 521 -23.63 10.77 9.53
CA HIS A 521 -23.37 11.05 10.94
C HIS A 521 -22.39 10.03 11.52
N ASP A 522 -22.65 8.75 11.31
CA ASP A 522 -21.86 7.68 11.88
C ASP A 522 -20.42 7.65 11.32
N ILE A 523 -20.25 7.90 10.01
CA ILE A 523 -18.89 7.96 9.43
C ILE A 523 -18.13 9.21 9.90
N MET A 524 -18.81 10.33 10.16
CA MET A 524 -18.20 11.53 10.73
C MET A 524 -17.61 11.24 12.13
N GLU A 525 -18.34 10.51 12.96
CA GLU A 525 -17.83 10.10 14.28
C GLU A 525 -16.62 9.18 14.16
N VAL A 526 -16.69 8.21 13.23
CA VAL A 526 -15.60 7.23 13.03
C VAL A 526 -14.33 7.92 12.54
N ILE A 527 -14.42 8.79 11.53
CA ILE A 527 -13.23 9.46 10.98
C ILE A 527 -12.62 10.45 11.97
N THR A 528 -13.43 11.10 12.78
CA THR A 528 -12.93 12.01 13.84
C THR A 528 -12.16 11.23 14.90
N ARG A 529 -12.67 10.05 15.31
CA ARG A 529 -11.94 9.14 16.22
C ARG A 529 -10.65 8.61 15.59
N ALA A 530 -10.65 8.39 14.28
CA ALA A 530 -9.45 7.96 13.53
C ALA A 530 -8.38 9.05 13.40
N GLY A 531 -8.65 10.28 13.87
CA GLY A 531 -7.68 11.37 13.96
C GLY A 531 -7.89 12.54 12.99
N ALA A 532 -8.98 12.59 12.24
CA ALA A 532 -9.28 13.74 11.37
C ALA A 532 -9.83 14.91 12.17
N ASP A 533 -9.45 16.12 11.76
CA ASP A 533 -10.12 17.36 12.17
C ASP A 533 -11.48 17.45 11.47
N ALA A 534 -12.56 17.50 12.25
CA ALA A 534 -13.93 17.52 11.75
C ALA A 534 -14.20 18.65 10.72
N ALA A 535 -13.51 19.79 10.85
CA ALA A 535 -13.63 20.90 9.92
C ALA A 535 -13.03 20.64 8.54
N THR A 536 -12.21 19.59 8.41
CA THR A 536 -11.55 19.21 7.15
C THR A 536 -12.20 18.03 6.45
N VAL A 537 -13.22 17.42 7.07
CA VAL A 537 -13.81 16.17 6.59
C VAL A 537 -14.73 16.42 5.39
N ASP A 538 -14.43 15.74 4.30
CA ASP A 538 -15.32 15.59 3.15
C ASP A 538 -15.95 14.19 3.13
N ILE A 539 -17.25 14.12 2.87
CA ILE A 539 -18.00 12.85 2.85
C ILE A 539 -18.70 12.67 1.51
N SER A 540 -18.32 11.63 0.77
CA SER A 540 -19.00 11.18 -0.43
C SER A 540 -19.93 10.00 -0.13
N ILE A 541 -21.10 9.96 -0.79
CA ILE A 541 -22.07 8.87 -0.69
C ILE A 541 -22.21 8.20 -2.05
N GLU A 542 -22.13 6.88 -2.04
CA GLU A 542 -22.32 6.03 -3.22
C GLU A 542 -23.45 5.04 -2.96
N ILE A 543 -24.33 4.84 -3.95
CA ILE A 543 -25.44 3.89 -3.88
C ILE A 543 -25.26 2.86 -4.98
N ASP A 544 -25.00 1.60 -4.61
CA ASP A 544 -25.02 0.45 -5.52
C ASP A 544 -26.38 -0.25 -5.41
N SER A 545 -27.32 0.15 -6.27
CA SER A 545 -28.68 -0.40 -6.27
C SER A 545 -28.73 -1.87 -6.70
N GLN A 546 -27.72 -2.38 -7.41
CA GLN A 546 -27.69 -3.78 -7.83
C GLN A 546 -27.34 -4.71 -6.65
N LYS A 547 -26.52 -4.22 -5.71
CA LYS A 547 -26.09 -4.97 -4.53
C LYS A 547 -26.82 -4.53 -3.27
N ASN A 548 -27.70 -3.55 -3.35
CA ASN A 548 -28.35 -2.90 -2.21
C ASN A 548 -27.31 -2.42 -1.17
N ILE A 549 -26.24 -1.75 -1.63
CA ILE A 549 -25.20 -1.21 -0.76
C ILE A 549 -25.26 0.31 -0.78
N LEU A 550 -25.41 0.88 0.40
CA LEU A 550 -25.18 2.30 0.69
C LEU A 550 -23.77 2.43 1.26
N ARG A 551 -22.90 3.19 0.61
CA ARG A 551 -21.52 3.42 1.00
C ARG A 551 -21.28 4.88 1.32
N ALA A 552 -20.64 5.16 2.44
CA ALA A 552 -20.08 6.47 2.78
C ALA A 552 -18.55 6.36 2.80
N ILE A 553 -17.88 7.32 2.20
CA ILE A 553 -16.42 7.47 2.22
C ILE A 553 -16.13 8.85 2.79
N ALA A 554 -15.38 8.91 3.88
CA ALA A 554 -14.92 10.15 4.50
C ALA A 554 -13.41 10.28 4.37
N THR A 555 -12.94 11.47 4.05
CA THR A 555 -11.53 11.84 4.04
C THR A 555 -11.35 13.16 4.78
N GLY A 556 -10.25 13.29 5.54
CA GLY A 556 -9.98 14.50 6.30
C GLY A 556 -8.50 14.64 6.66
N ALA A 557 -8.05 15.87 6.91
CA ALA A 557 -6.71 16.13 7.41
C ALA A 557 -6.67 16.03 8.93
N THR A 558 -5.50 15.77 9.51
CA THR A 558 -5.28 15.79 10.96
C THR A 558 -5.23 17.22 11.53
N GLU A 559 -4.99 18.22 10.67
CA GLU A 559 -5.05 19.65 10.98
C GLU A 559 -5.53 20.42 9.73
N LEU A 560 -6.14 21.59 9.93
CA LEU A 560 -6.54 22.47 8.84
C LEU A 560 -5.35 22.78 7.92
N ARG A 561 -5.49 22.49 6.64
CA ARG A 561 -4.54 22.84 5.60
C ARG A 561 -4.81 24.26 5.15
N THR A 562 -3.82 25.13 5.24
CA THR A 562 -3.99 26.56 4.93
C THR A 562 -3.96 26.88 3.45
N LYS A 563 -3.37 26.02 2.60
CA LYS A 563 -3.31 26.25 1.13
C LYS A 563 -3.18 24.96 0.34
N ASP A 564 -3.85 24.90 -0.79
CA ASP A 564 -3.57 23.94 -1.85
C ASP A 564 -2.30 24.39 -2.61
N ARG A 565 -1.39 23.48 -2.94
CA ARG A 565 -0.14 23.75 -3.70
C ARG A 565 -0.37 24.55 -4.99
N ASN A 566 -1.55 24.49 -5.60
CA ASN A 566 -1.92 25.20 -6.82
C ASN A 566 -2.91 26.33 -6.61
N ALA A 567 -3.36 26.58 -5.39
CA ALA A 567 -4.16 27.77 -5.13
C ALA A 567 -3.25 28.99 -5.30
N LYS A 568 -3.26 29.60 -6.49
CA LYS A 568 -2.81 30.97 -6.62
C LYS A 568 -3.57 31.76 -5.57
N THR A 569 -2.85 32.39 -4.67
CA THR A 569 -3.45 33.38 -3.77
C THR A 569 -3.96 34.50 -4.65
N ILE A 570 -5.26 34.45 -4.95
CA ILE A 570 -5.92 35.51 -5.69
C ILE A 570 -6.09 36.63 -4.68
N SER A 571 -5.55 37.81 -4.98
CA SER A 571 -5.73 39.00 -4.11
C SER A 571 -7.23 39.33 -4.02
N GLU A 572 -7.63 40.06 -2.95
CA GLU A 572 -9.02 40.52 -2.84
C GLU A 572 -9.47 41.31 -4.08
N GLU A 573 -8.56 42.10 -4.67
CA GLU A 573 -8.81 42.82 -5.91
C GLU A 573 -9.02 41.92 -7.11
N GLU A 574 -8.21 40.88 -7.26
CA GLU A 574 -8.39 39.86 -8.31
C GLU A 574 -9.70 39.06 -8.15
N GLN A 575 -10.10 38.74 -6.89
CA GLN A 575 -11.38 38.07 -6.62
C GLN A 575 -12.56 38.98 -7.00
N LYS A 576 -12.51 40.26 -6.65
CA LYS A 576 -13.51 41.25 -7.03
C LYS A 576 -13.59 41.43 -8.55
N GLN A 577 -12.44 41.39 -9.24
CA GLN A 577 -12.40 41.49 -10.69
C GLN A 577 -13.01 40.27 -11.37
N ILE A 578 -12.68 39.04 -10.88
CA ILE A 578 -13.24 37.80 -11.40
C ILE A 578 -14.76 37.76 -11.19
N LEU A 579 -15.25 38.16 -10.03
CA LEU A 579 -16.68 38.30 -9.75
C LEU A 579 -17.36 39.31 -10.66
N ALA A 580 -16.74 40.51 -10.83
CA ALA A 580 -17.25 41.54 -11.70
C ALA A 580 -17.33 41.11 -13.16
N ASP A 581 -16.33 40.39 -13.63
CA ASP A 581 -16.28 39.84 -15.00
C ASP A 581 -17.32 38.72 -15.20
N ALA A 582 -17.49 37.84 -14.21
CA ALA A 582 -18.49 36.77 -14.25
C ALA A 582 -19.92 37.30 -14.27
N GLU A 583 -20.21 38.32 -13.50
CA GLU A 583 -21.52 38.99 -13.41
C GLU A 583 -21.70 40.11 -14.45
N LYS A 584 -20.70 40.34 -15.32
CA LYS A 584 -20.69 41.45 -16.29
C LYS A 584 -21.00 42.83 -15.64
N THR A 585 -20.42 43.04 -14.47
CA THR A 585 -20.63 44.21 -13.65
C THR A 585 -19.30 44.92 -13.32
N THR A 586 -19.30 45.87 -12.46
CA THR A 586 -18.08 46.58 -12.00
C THR A 586 -17.66 46.13 -10.61
N THR A 587 -16.36 46.26 -10.30
CA THR A 587 -15.81 45.97 -8.96
C THR A 587 -16.49 46.79 -7.85
N ASP A 588 -16.87 48.03 -8.13
CA ASP A 588 -17.64 48.92 -7.21
C ASP A 588 -19.02 48.34 -6.84
N MET A 589 -19.67 47.67 -7.80
CA MET A 589 -20.97 47.02 -7.55
C MET A 589 -20.81 45.74 -6.73
N VAL A 590 -19.72 44.98 -6.93
CA VAL A 590 -19.38 43.82 -6.10
C VAL A 590 -19.11 44.24 -4.66
N GLU A 591 -18.38 45.33 -4.44
CA GLU A 591 -18.12 45.85 -3.10
C GLU A 591 -19.38 46.29 -2.37
N ARG A 592 -20.31 46.95 -3.08
CA ARG A 592 -21.61 47.37 -2.53
C ARG A 592 -22.50 46.18 -2.18
N ALA A 593 -22.47 45.13 -3.01
CA ALA A 593 -23.21 43.91 -2.73
C ALA A 593 -22.63 43.12 -1.51
N ALA A 594 -21.31 43.07 -1.40
CA ALA A 594 -20.63 42.43 -0.25
C ALA A 594 -20.83 43.22 1.06
N ALA A 595 -21.03 44.57 1.00
CA ALA A 595 -21.30 45.41 2.16
C ALA A 595 -22.78 45.40 2.59
N ALA A 596 -23.69 44.90 1.75
CA ALA A 596 -25.13 44.86 2.00
C ALA A 596 -25.65 43.49 2.49
N GLY A 597 -24.83 42.41 2.49
CA GLY A 597 -25.15 41.08 2.99
C GLY A 597 -24.33 40.73 4.21
#